data_5734e34b5e1d5d8dafc2aa4b0d6b7308
#
_entry.id   5734e34b5e1d5d8dafc2aa4b0d6b7308
#
_cell.length_a   1.000
_cell.length_b   1.000
_cell.length_c   1.000
_cell.angle_alpha   90.00
_cell.angle_beta   90.00
_cell.angle_gamma   90.00
#
_symmetry.space_group_name_H-M   'P 1'
#
loop_
_entity.id
_entity.type
_entity.pdbx_description
1 polymer ?
#
loop_
_entity_poly.entity_id
_entity_poly.type
_entity_poly.pdbx_seq_one_letter_code
_entity_poly.pdbx_strand_id
1 'polypeptide(L)'
;MADPVVHFEIPADDVERAQQFYHRSFGWTVNSIPGMGYTIFHTTPTDLQGMVHTPGNINGGMARRQAPIDRLLVTVQVVDIKASCKAVERNGGKVIREPQPVPGVGIAAYVRDTEGNTIGLMQPTR
;
A
#
# COMPACT_ATOMS: atom_id res chain seq x y z
N MET A 1 20.87 1.33 4.15
CA MET A 1 20.19 1.70 2.91
C MET A 1 18.79 2.18 3.23
N ALA A 2 18.31 3.13 2.47
CA ALA A 2 16.97 3.64 2.66
C ALA A 2 15.94 2.68 2.06
N ASP A 3 14.82 2.54 2.73
CA ASP A 3 13.68 1.75 2.23
C ASP A 3 12.76 2.67 1.42
N PRO A 4 12.46 2.32 0.17
CA PRO A 4 11.71 3.23 -0.70
C PRO A 4 10.20 3.16 -0.46
N VAL A 5 9.52 4.26 -0.80
CA VAL A 5 8.07 4.25 -0.92
C VAL A 5 7.74 3.67 -2.30
N VAL A 6 6.93 2.62 -2.33
CA VAL A 6 6.64 1.90 -3.59
C VAL A 6 5.16 1.82 -3.92
N HIS A 7 4.29 2.31 -3.06
CA HIS A 7 2.86 2.07 -3.19
C HIS A 7 2.11 3.10 -2.36
N PHE A 8 0.86 3.38 -2.72
CA PHE A 8 -0.02 4.19 -1.89
C PHE A 8 -1.33 3.44 -1.70
N GLU A 9 -2.08 3.81 -0.66
CA GLU A 9 -3.40 3.22 -0.44
C GLU A 9 -4.41 4.34 -0.22
N ILE A 10 -5.56 4.22 -0.89
CA ILE A 10 -6.63 5.19 -0.83
C ILE A 10 -7.87 4.51 -0.24
N PRO A 11 -8.40 5.01 0.87
CA PRO A 11 -9.67 4.51 1.39
C PRO A 11 -10.84 5.13 0.62
N ALA A 12 -11.94 4.39 0.51
CA ALA A 12 -13.14 4.88 -0.15
C ALA A 12 -14.38 4.42 0.58
N ASP A 13 -15.34 5.32 0.72
CA ASP A 13 -16.64 4.96 1.27
C ASP A 13 -17.51 4.26 0.21
N ASP A 14 -17.34 4.66 -1.04
CA ASP A 14 -17.99 4.05 -2.19
C ASP A 14 -16.91 3.75 -3.23
N VAL A 15 -16.49 2.49 -3.28
CA VAL A 15 -15.35 2.07 -4.08
C VAL A 15 -15.60 2.30 -5.58
N GLU A 16 -16.78 1.94 -6.08
CA GLU A 16 -17.08 2.12 -7.50
C GLU A 16 -17.09 3.59 -7.91
N ARG A 17 -17.65 4.44 -7.08
CA ARG A 17 -17.69 5.88 -7.35
C ARG A 17 -16.27 6.44 -7.39
N ALA A 18 -15.42 6.03 -6.44
CA ALA A 18 -14.04 6.50 -6.38
C ALA A 18 -13.24 6.00 -7.57
N GLN A 19 -13.41 4.73 -7.96
CA GLN A 19 -12.73 4.19 -9.14
C GLN A 19 -13.04 5.00 -10.39
N GLN A 20 -14.31 5.33 -10.59
CA GLN A 20 -14.71 6.13 -11.75
C GLN A 20 -14.10 7.52 -11.70
N PHE A 21 -14.06 8.13 -10.53
CA PHE A 21 -13.46 9.45 -10.36
C PHE A 21 -12.00 9.43 -10.80
N TYR A 22 -11.21 8.49 -10.30
CA TYR A 22 -9.78 8.44 -10.61
C TYR A 22 -9.52 8.06 -12.06
N HIS A 23 -10.35 7.18 -12.62
CA HIS A 23 -10.21 6.81 -14.02
C HIS A 23 -10.55 7.99 -14.94
N ARG A 24 -11.66 8.66 -14.70
CA ARG A 24 -12.10 9.75 -15.56
C ARG A 24 -11.23 10.99 -15.40
N SER A 25 -10.73 11.24 -14.21
CA SER A 25 -9.94 12.44 -13.94
C SER A 25 -8.49 12.30 -14.37
N PHE A 26 -7.89 11.13 -14.16
CA PHE A 26 -6.45 10.94 -14.35
C PHE A 26 -6.10 9.79 -15.30
N GLY A 27 -7.07 9.06 -15.80
CA GLY A 27 -6.81 7.95 -16.72
C GLY A 27 -6.26 6.69 -16.04
N TRP A 28 -6.30 6.60 -14.72
CA TRP A 28 -5.83 5.41 -14.01
C TRP A 28 -6.72 4.22 -14.35
N THR A 29 -6.12 3.06 -14.58
CA THR A 29 -6.87 1.84 -14.78
C THR A 29 -6.92 1.04 -13.49
N VAL A 30 -7.94 0.19 -13.37
CA VAL A 30 -8.18 -0.54 -12.13
C VAL A 30 -8.17 -2.04 -12.41
N ASN A 31 -7.76 -2.79 -11.40
CA ASN A 31 -7.79 -4.24 -11.43
C ASN A 31 -8.27 -4.71 -10.05
N SER A 32 -9.51 -5.17 -9.99
CA SER A 32 -10.09 -5.66 -8.73
C SER A 32 -9.56 -7.06 -8.44
N ILE A 33 -9.21 -7.30 -7.19
CA ILE A 33 -8.75 -8.62 -6.75
C ILE A 33 -9.95 -9.34 -6.12
N PRO A 34 -10.46 -10.40 -6.78
CA PRO A 34 -11.64 -11.10 -6.27
C PRO A 34 -11.43 -11.63 -4.85
N GLY A 35 -12.43 -11.43 -4.01
CA GLY A 35 -12.44 -11.97 -2.66
C GLY A 35 -11.59 -11.22 -1.64
N MET A 36 -10.88 -10.18 -2.05
CA MET A 36 -10.02 -9.43 -1.13
C MET A 36 -10.56 -8.04 -0.78
N GLY A 37 -11.58 -7.57 -1.47
CA GLY A 37 -12.12 -6.23 -1.23
C GLY A 37 -11.10 -5.14 -1.52
N TYR A 38 -10.15 -5.40 -2.42
CA TYR A 38 -9.05 -4.51 -2.73
C TYR A 38 -8.97 -4.32 -4.24
N THR A 39 -8.69 -3.10 -4.66
CA THR A 39 -8.54 -2.75 -6.07
C THR A 39 -7.15 -2.18 -6.29
N ILE A 40 -6.46 -2.65 -7.31
CA ILE A 40 -5.16 -2.11 -7.67
C ILE A 40 -5.36 -1.01 -8.70
N PHE A 41 -4.74 0.14 -8.47
CA PHE A 41 -4.68 1.24 -9.43
C PHE A 41 -3.37 1.19 -10.18
N HIS A 42 -3.46 1.19 -11.50
CA HIS A 42 -2.30 1.34 -12.37
C HIS A 42 -2.24 2.79 -12.82
N THR A 43 -1.35 3.55 -12.24
CA THR A 43 -1.16 4.97 -12.57
C THR A 43 -0.14 5.17 -13.68
N THR A 44 0.58 4.10 -14.05
CA THR A 44 1.69 4.14 -14.98
C THR A 44 1.76 2.81 -15.70
N PRO A 45 2.38 2.74 -16.90
CA PRO A 45 2.50 1.47 -17.62
C PRO A 45 3.17 0.41 -16.75
N THR A 46 2.56 -0.77 -16.72
CA THR A 46 2.94 -1.86 -15.85
C THR A 46 2.97 -3.13 -16.69
N ASP A 47 4.01 -3.95 -16.53
CA ASP A 47 4.11 -5.19 -17.29
C ASP A 47 3.26 -6.32 -16.67
N LEU A 48 3.30 -7.49 -17.29
CA LEU A 48 2.47 -8.63 -16.88
C LEU A 48 2.87 -9.16 -15.48
N GLN A 49 4.09 -8.86 -15.04
CA GLN A 49 4.56 -9.25 -13.71
C GLN A 49 4.24 -8.20 -12.66
N GLY A 50 3.54 -7.12 -13.05
CA GLY A 50 3.19 -6.06 -12.12
C GLY A 50 4.29 -5.05 -11.87
N MET A 51 5.33 -5.05 -12.70
CA MET A 51 6.47 -4.16 -12.51
C MET A 51 6.28 -2.85 -13.26
N VAL A 52 6.61 -1.75 -12.59
CA VAL A 52 6.60 -0.41 -13.15
C VAL A 52 7.96 -0.16 -13.82
N HIS A 53 7.94 0.33 -15.04
CA HIS A 53 9.17 0.55 -15.80
C HIS A 53 9.60 2.01 -15.90
N THR A 54 8.75 2.94 -15.46
CA THR A 54 9.08 4.37 -15.45
C THR A 54 9.62 4.74 -14.08
N PRO A 55 10.91 5.08 -13.95
CA PRO A 55 11.47 5.40 -12.64
C PRO A 55 10.72 6.54 -11.96
N GLY A 56 10.49 6.39 -10.67
CA GLY A 56 9.80 7.38 -9.88
C GLY A 56 8.29 7.27 -9.88
N ASN A 57 7.70 6.49 -10.78
CA ASN A 57 6.27 6.27 -10.80
C ASN A 57 5.90 5.10 -9.91
N ILE A 58 4.74 5.18 -9.27
CA ILE A 58 4.25 4.09 -8.41
C ILE A 58 2.78 3.82 -8.71
N ASN A 59 2.39 2.59 -8.53
CA ASN A 59 0.99 2.19 -8.54
C ASN A 59 0.47 2.19 -7.12
N GLY A 60 -0.83 2.02 -6.95
CA GLY A 60 -1.42 2.02 -5.64
C GLY A 60 -2.61 1.09 -5.55
N GLY A 61 -3.37 1.23 -4.49
CA GLY A 61 -4.54 0.42 -4.26
C GLY A 61 -5.62 1.19 -3.54
N MET A 62 -6.80 0.61 -3.53
CA MET A 62 -7.96 1.19 -2.89
C MET A 62 -8.69 0.10 -2.11
N ALA A 63 -9.13 0.44 -0.92
CA ALA A 63 -9.95 -0.43 -0.11
C ALA A 63 -11.08 0.38 0.51
N ARG A 64 -12.11 -0.34 0.95
CA ARG A 64 -13.18 0.28 1.70
C ARG A 64 -12.61 0.92 2.95
N ARG A 65 -13.09 2.14 3.28
CA ARG A 65 -12.57 2.88 4.43
C ARG A 65 -12.85 2.12 5.73
N GLN A 66 -11.79 1.67 6.37
CA GLN A 66 -11.82 1.09 7.70
C GLN A 66 -10.39 1.01 8.22
N ALA A 67 -10.23 1.10 9.54
CA ALA A 67 -8.90 1.05 10.14
C ALA A 67 -8.20 -0.25 9.76
N PRO A 68 -6.89 -0.23 9.47
CA PRO A 68 -5.99 0.92 9.58
C PRO A 68 -5.95 1.80 8.31
N ILE A 69 -6.70 1.46 7.26
CA ILE A 69 -6.73 2.22 6.01
C ILE A 69 -7.94 3.16 6.07
N ASP A 70 -7.87 4.15 6.95
CA ASP A 70 -8.94 5.13 7.11
C ASP A 70 -8.57 6.49 6.53
N ARG A 71 -7.33 6.65 6.08
CA ARG A 71 -6.81 7.85 5.41
C ARG A 71 -5.85 7.40 4.31
N LEU A 72 -5.61 8.29 3.36
CA LEU A 72 -4.61 8.03 2.33
C LEU A 72 -3.27 7.82 3.00
N LEU A 73 -2.55 6.78 2.58
CA LEU A 73 -1.25 6.46 3.16
C LEU A 73 -0.30 5.96 2.07
N VAL A 74 0.98 5.92 2.42
CA VAL A 74 2.02 5.35 1.55
C VAL A 74 2.55 4.06 2.16
N THR A 75 3.10 3.20 1.31
CA THR A 75 3.69 1.94 1.72
C THR A 75 5.19 1.96 1.46
N VAL A 76 5.95 1.58 2.46
CA VAL A 76 7.41 1.48 2.38
C VAL A 76 7.78 0.03 2.17
N GLN A 77 8.64 -0.24 1.19
CA GLN A 77 9.15 -1.58 0.95
C GLN A 77 10.34 -1.84 1.85
N VAL A 78 10.29 -2.93 2.59
CA VAL A 78 11.33 -3.27 3.54
C VAL A 78 11.91 -4.65 3.22
N VAL A 79 13.13 -4.90 3.68
CA VAL A 79 13.82 -6.16 3.45
C VAL A 79 13.40 -7.21 4.48
N ASP A 80 13.28 -6.80 5.73
CA ASP A 80 12.90 -7.67 6.85
C ASP A 80 11.84 -6.95 7.68
N ILE A 81 10.59 -7.32 7.48
CA ILE A 81 9.47 -6.59 8.07
C ILE A 81 9.44 -6.70 9.60
N LYS A 82 9.88 -7.83 10.14
CA LYS A 82 9.92 -7.97 11.60
C LYS A 82 10.96 -7.04 12.21
N ALA A 83 12.13 -6.96 11.58
CA ALA A 83 13.17 -6.04 12.03
C ALA A 83 12.73 -4.60 11.88
N SER A 84 12.01 -4.28 10.80
CA SER A 84 11.50 -2.94 10.57
C SER A 84 10.46 -2.55 11.61
N CYS A 85 9.57 -3.47 11.98
CA CYS A 85 8.59 -3.21 13.04
C CYS A 85 9.27 -2.91 14.38
N LYS A 86 10.31 -3.66 14.70
CA LYS A 86 11.08 -3.40 15.93
C LYS A 86 11.76 -2.04 15.88
N ALA A 87 12.30 -1.67 14.73
CA ALA A 87 12.92 -0.36 14.55
C ALA A 87 11.91 0.76 14.71
N VAL A 88 10.71 0.59 14.17
CA VAL A 88 9.64 1.58 14.33
C VAL A 88 9.34 1.82 15.81
N GLU A 89 9.18 0.76 16.59
CA GLU A 89 8.87 0.90 18.01
C GLU A 89 10.03 1.46 18.79
N ARG A 90 11.24 1.05 18.45
CA ARG A 90 12.45 1.57 19.12
C ARG A 90 12.60 3.07 18.88
N ASN A 91 12.12 3.56 17.75
CA ASN A 91 12.26 4.97 17.37
C ASN A 91 11.02 5.81 17.66
N GLY A 92 10.10 5.32 18.46
CA GLY A 92 8.98 6.12 18.96
C GLY A 92 7.66 5.93 18.22
N GLY A 93 7.62 5.06 17.21
CA GLY A 93 6.39 4.72 16.52
C GLY A 93 5.69 3.54 17.19
N LYS A 94 4.67 3.03 16.52
CA LYS A 94 3.88 1.93 17.04
C LYS A 94 3.43 1.01 15.91
N VAL A 95 3.48 -0.29 16.15
CA VAL A 95 2.90 -1.27 15.23
C VAL A 95 1.41 -1.36 15.54
N ILE A 96 0.56 -1.07 14.55
CA ILE A 96 -0.90 -1.10 14.74
C ILE A 96 -1.53 -2.33 14.09
N ARG A 97 -0.85 -2.95 13.14
CA ARG A 97 -1.23 -4.26 12.62
C ARG A 97 0.03 -5.06 12.37
N GLU A 98 0.16 -6.17 13.07
CA GLU A 98 1.33 -7.04 12.98
C GLU A 98 1.49 -7.62 11.57
N PRO A 99 2.71 -8.02 11.18
CA PRO A 99 2.94 -8.61 9.85
C PRO A 99 2.00 -9.76 9.56
N GLN A 100 1.36 -9.70 8.39
CA GLN A 100 0.42 -10.70 7.90
C GLN A 100 0.79 -11.08 6.47
N PRO A 101 0.71 -12.35 6.10
CA PRO A 101 0.97 -12.74 4.71
C PRO A 101 -0.13 -12.22 3.79
N VAL A 102 0.30 -11.74 2.61
CA VAL A 102 -0.60 -11.33 1.54
C VAL A 102 -0.28 -12.25 0.36
N PRO A 103 -1.16 -13.21 0.03
CA PRO A 103 -0.86 -14.18 -1.01
C PRO A 103 -0.47 -13.53 -2.33
N GLY A 104 0.63 -14.01 -2.93
CA GLY A 104 1.13 -13.50 -4.19
C GLY A 104 1.88 -12.18 -4.12
N VAL A 105 1.93 -11.55 -2.96
CA VAL A 105 2.55 -10.23 -2.78
C VAL A 105 3.73 -10.30 -1.83
N GLY A 106 3.50 -10.78 -0.62
CA GLY A 106 4.54 -10.85 0.41
C GLY A 106 3.92 -10.76 1.79
N ILE A 107 4.54 -9.97 2.66
CA ILE A 107 4.09 -9.76 4.03
C ILE A 107 3.85 -8.27 4.23
N ALA A 108 2.72 -7.91 4.80
CA ALA A 108 2.36 -6.52 5.03
C ALA A 108 2.07 -6.25 6.50
N ALA A 109 2.35 -5.03 6.92
CA ALA A 109 2.06 -4.55 8.26
C ALA A 109 1.69 -3.09 8.19
N TYR A 110 1.09 -2.58 9.25
CA TYR A 110 0.79 -1.16 9.36
C TYR A 110 1.34 -0.63 10.67
N VAL A 111 1.98 0.52 10.59
CA VAL A 111 2.61 1.16 11.74
C VAL A 111 2.15 2.61 11.82
N ARG A 112 2.37 3.22 12.95
CA ARG A 112 2.13 4.64 13.15
C ARG A 112 3.45 5.32 13.45
N ASP A 113 3.69 6.46 12.79
CA ASP A 113 4.90 7.22 13.07
C ASP A 113 4.73 8.05 14.35
N THR A 114 5.72 8.87 14.68
CA THR A 114 5.69 9.68 15.91
C THR A 114 4.65 10.78 15.88
N GLU A 115 4.11 11.08 14.69
CA GLU A 115 3.14 12.17 14.49
C GLU A 115 1.72 11.65 14.29
N GLY A 116 1.50 10.35 14.49
CA GLY A 116 0.17 9.75 14.35
C GLY A 116 -0.22 9.36 12.94
N ASN A 117 0.71 9.42 11.98
CA ASN A 117 0.42 9.02 10.61
C ASN A 117 0.55 7.52 10.46
N THR A 118 -0.39 6.91 9.73
CA THR A 118 -0.33 5.49 9.41
C THR A 118 0.52 5.28 8.17
N ILE A 119 1.45 4.33 8.25
CA ILE A 119 2.34 3.96 7.15
C ILE A 119 2.21 2.45 6.94
N GLY A 120 2.10 2.02 5.69
CA GLY A 120 2.15 0.60 5.35
C GLY A 120 3.58 0.14 5.20
N LEU A 121 3.86 -1.08 5.61
CA LEU A 121 5.13 -1.75 5.36
C LEU A 121 4.87 -2.99 4.54
N MET A 122 5.75 -3.29 3.61
CA MET A 122 5.61 -4.47 2.76
C MET A 122 6.96 -5.09 2.49
N GLN A 123 7.06 -6.38 2.80
CA GLN A 123 8.21 -7.18 2.44
C GLN A 123 7.79 -8.07 1.27
N PRO A 124 8.32 -7.85 0.06
CA PRO A 124 7.91 -8.65 -1.08
C PRO A 124 8.38 -10.10 -0.93
N THR A 125 7.71 -11.00 -1.65
CA THR A 125 8.00 -12.43 -1.60
C THR A 125 9.45 -12.72 -2.00
N ARG A 126 10.03 -11.86 -2.81
CA ARG A 126 11.43 -12.01 -3.24
C ARG A 126 12.22 -10.77 -2.96
#